data_e55cf2cc4de558aad6903965a182dd51
#
_entry.id   e55cf2cc4de558aad6903965a182dd51
#
_cell.length_a   1.000
_cell.length_b   1.000
_cell.length_c   1.000
_cell.angle_alpha   90.00
_cell.angle_beta   90.00
_cell.angle_gamma   90.00
#
_symmetry.space_group_name_H-M   'P 1'
#
loop_
_entity.id
_entity.type
_entity.pdbx_description
1 polymer ?
#
loop_
_entity_poly.entity_id
_entity_poly.type
_entity_poly.pdbx_seq_one_letter_code
_entity_poly.pdbx_strand_id
1 'polypeptide(L)'
;MDGRWRWEGDGADLTDLDALAQPFPHVEAFNLADGLPDPPDEDDYDSEEAFNEAEDAYWEHHDEATGRPEQWVGLLYLCHLGCALREGLVVSGRARGQMWADDSADGDGFRPLVDDDGSPLGFARWYRRWLGDAEAQLARGFTRRACAE
;
A
#
# COMPACT_ATOMS: atom_id res chain seq x y z
N MET A 1 6.64 -24.20 19.98
CA MET A 1 6.60 -23.70 18.59
C MET A 1 5.15 -23.80 18.16
N ASP A 2 4.47 -22.70 17.96
CA ASP A 2 3.02 -22.62 17.72
C ASP A 2 2.60 -22.90 16.26
N GLY A 3 3.54 -23.36 15.42
CA GLY A 3 3.25 -23.82 14.04
C GLY A 3 2.72 -22.73 13.09
N ARG A 4 2.73 -21.48 13.49
CA ARG A 4 2.30 -20.37 12.65
C ARG A 4 3.39 -20.03 11.64
N TRP A 5 3.01 -20.00 10.38
CA TRP A 5 3.83 -19.43 9.33
C TRP A 5 3.96 -17.93 9.57
N ARG A 6 5.18 -17.41 9.48
CA ARG A 6 5.45 -15.97 9.49
C ARG A 6 6.11 -15.61 8.19
N TRP A 7 5.66 -14.53 7.59
CA TRP A 7 6.36 -13.87 6.51
C TRP A 7 7.42 -12.95 7.12
N GLU A 8 8.66 -13.08 6.65
CA GLU A 8 9.75 -12.18 7.05
C GLU A 8 10.28 -11.50 5.77
N GLY A 9 10.16 -10.18 5.71
CA GLY A 9 10.59 -9.38 4.57
C GLY A 9 9.82 -8.07 4.49
N ASP A 10 10.03 -7.32 3.41
CA ASP A 10 9.31 -6.07 3.19
C ASP A 10 7.81 -6.32 3.09
N GLY A 11 7.03 -5.61 3.90
CA GLY A 11 5.60 -5.79 4.03
C GLY A 11 5.15 -6.89 5.00
N ALA A 12 6.09 -7.56 5.71
CA ALA A 12 5.76 -8.58 6.71
C ALA A 12 4.88 -8.06 7.85
N ASP A 13 5.02 -6.79 8.18
CA ASP A 13 4.27 -6.06 9.18
C ASP A 13 2.82 -5.75 8.75
N LEU A 14 2.55 -5.75 7.44
CA LEU A 14 1.25 -5.40 6.87
C LEU A 14 0.45 -6.60 6.39
N THR A 15 1.10 -7.72 6.04
CA THR A 15 0.40 -8.91 5.57
C THR A 15 -0.08 -9.74 6.76
N ASP A 16 -1.37 -9.70 7.03
CA ASP A 16 -2.00 -10.66 7.95
C ASP A 16 -2.27 -11.98 7.21
N LEU A 17 -1.41 -12.98 7.44
CA LEU A 17 -1.53 -14.28 6.81
C LEU A 17 -2.81 -15.03 7.22
N ASP A 18 -3.35 -14.77 8.40
CA ASP A 18 -4.59 -15.38 8.89
C ASP A 18 -5.81 -14.78 8.16
N ALA A 19 -5.68 -13.56 7.65
CA ALA A 19 -6.73 -12.86 6.90
C ALA A 19 -6.67 -13.09 5.37
N LEU A 20 -5.65 -13.77 4.84
CA LEU A 20 -5.51 -14.00 3.39
C LEU A 20 -6.67 -14.79 2.77
N ALA A 21 -7.35 -15.64 3.55
CA ALA A 21 -8.51 -16.38 3.08
C ALA A 21 -9.79 -15.52 2.99
N GLN A 22 -9.80 -14.36 3.65
CA GLN A 22 -10.92 -13.41 3.59
C GLN A 22 -10.94 -12.73 2.23
N PRO A 23 -12.12 -12.47 1.64
CA PRO A 23 -12.18 -11.85 0.33
C PRO A 23 -11.73 -10.37 0.40
N PHE A 24 -10.78 -10.01 -0.46
CA PHE A 24 -10.39 -8.62 -0.66
C PHE A 24 -11.62 -7.81 -1.09
N PRO A 25 -11.94 -6.72 -0.39
CA PRO A 25 -13.25 -6.06 -0.55
C PRO A 25 -13.38 -5.22 -1.81
N HIS A 26 -12.26 -4.83 -2.44
CA HIS A 26 -12.25 -3.86 -3.52
C HIS A 26 -12.07 -4.49 -4.90
N VAL A 27 -12.59 -3.80 -5.92
CA VAL A 27 -12.41 -4.13 -7.34
C VAL A 27 -12.02 -2.90 -8.16
N GLU A 28 -12.12 -1.72 -7.58
CA GLU A 28 -11.75 -0.41 -8.13
C GLU A 28 -10.80 0.30 -7.18
N ALA A 29 -10.05 1.26 -7.69
CA ALA A 29 -9.16 2.07 -6.87
C ALA A 29 -9.92 2.73 -5.72
N PHE A 30 -9.28 2.85 -4.58
CA PHE A 30 -9.82 3.49 -3.39
C PHE A 30 -8.71 4.16 -2.59
N ASN A 31 -9.08 5.19 -1.83
CA ASN A 31 -8.18 5.81 -0.87
C ASN A 31 -8.78 5.68 0.54
N LEU A 32 -7.98 5.26 1.51
CA LEU A 32 -8.42 5.11 2.90
C LEU A 32 -8.78 6.46 3.53
N ALA A 33 -8.19 7.54 3.03
CA ALA A 33 -8.47 8.91 3.46
C ALA A 33 -9.69 9.55 2.77
N ASP A 34 -10.33 8.85 1.81
CA ASP A 34 -11.49 9.40 1.10
C ASP A 34 -12.62 9.76 2.07
N GLY A 35 -13.00 11.03 2.03
CA GLY A 35 -14.06 11.57 2.88
C GLY A 35 -13.61 12.05 4.26
N LEU A 36 -12.33 11.97 4.57
CA LEU A 36 -11.78 12.67 5.74
C LEU A 36 -11.72 14.18 5.47
N PRO A 37 -11.81 15.01 6.52
CA PRO A 37 -11.59 16.43 6.40
C PRO A 37 -10.15 16.73 5.97
N ASP A 38 -9.91 17.92 5.45
CA ASP A 38 -8.56 18.42 5.22
C ASP A 38 -7.84 18.63 6.57
N PRO A 39 -6.50 18.49 6.62
CA PRO A 39 -5.73 18.79 7.82
C PRO A 39 -5.94 20.27 8.24
N PRO A 40 -5.86 20.57 9.54
CA PRO A 40 -5.98 21.92 10.04
C PRO A 40 -4.90 22.82 9.43
N ASP A 41 -5.26 24.07 9.13
CA ASP A 41 -4.31 25.10 8.67
C ASP A 41 -3.93 25.99 9.87
N GLU A 42 -2.65 26.23 10.08
CA GLU A 42 -2.15 27.06 11.19
C GLU A 42 -2.77 28.45 11.19
N ASP A 43 -3.04 29.02 10.01
CA ASP A 43 -3.64 30.34 9.86
C ASP A 43 -5.09 30.45 10.38
N ASP A 44 -5.77 29.33 10.63
CA ASP A 44 -7.12 29.27 11.17
C ASP A 44 -7.19 29.32 12.71
N TYR A 45 -6.04 29.36 13.40
CA TYR A 45 -5.99 29.29 14.87
C TYR A 45 -5.32 30.51 15.50
N ASP A 46 -5.88 30.95 16.63
CA ASP A 46 -5.39 32.14 17.38
C ASP A 46 -4.10 31.88 18.16
N SER A 47 -3.66 30.62 18.32
CA SER A 47 -2.45 30.23 19.05
C SER A 47 -1.90 28.88 18.55
N GLU A 48 -0.57 28.75 18.68
CA GLU A 48 0.13 27.49 18.39
C GLU A 48 -0.40 26.31 19.24
N GLU A 49 -0.79 26.57 20.50
CA GLU A 49 -1.36 25.53 21.37
C GLU A 49 -2.70 25.00 20.84
N ALA A 50 -3.58 25.88 20.35
CA ALA A 50 -4.86 25.50 19.77
C ALA A 50 -4.69 24.78 18.43
N PHE A 51 -3.74 25.19 17.61
CA PHE A 51 -3.37 24.50 16.37
C PHE A 51 -2.87 23.07 16.64
N ASN A 52 -1.89 22.92 17.56
CA ASN A 52 -1.32 21.61 17.89
C ASN A 52 -2.40 20.66 18.45
N GLU A 53 -3.33 21.14 19.27
CA GLU A 53 -4.45 20.30 19.76
C GLU A 53 -5.36 19.83 18.61
N ALA A 54 -5.63 20.71 17.65
CA ALA A 54 -6.44 20.36 16.47
C ALA A 54 -5.69 19.42 15.54
N GLU A 55 -4.39 19.60 15.35
CA GLU A 55 -3.54 18.73 14.55
C GLU A 55 -3.44 17.33 15.16
N ASP A 56 -3.21 17.22 16.48
CA ASP A 56 -3.18 15.94 17.19
C ASP A 56 -4.52 15.18 17.03
N ALA A 57 -5.65 15.89 17.21
CA ALA A 57 -6.98 15.30 17.06
C ALA A 57 -7.26 14.86 15.63
N TYR A 58 -6.79 15.62 14.64
CA TYR A 58 -6.89 15.26 13.23
C TYR A 58 -6.13 13.97 12.93
N TRP A 59 -4.87 13.87 13.35
CA TRP A 59 -4.05 12.70 13.09
C TRP A 59 -4.55 11.45 13.81
N GLU A 60 -5.07 11.58 15.04
CA GLU A 60 -5.72 10.47 15.74
C GLU A 60 -6.92 9.93 14.94
N HIS A 61 -7.77 10.83 14.45
CA HIS A 61 -8.92 10.45 13.62
C HIS A 61 -8.50 9.85 12.27
N HIS A 62 -7.48 10.43 11.64
CA HIS A 62 -6.91 9.94 10.38
C HIS A 62 -6.37 8.50 10.55
N ASP A 63 -5.59 8.25 11.59
CA ASP A 63 -5.00 6.94 11.88
C ASP A 63 -6.09 5.90 12.18
N GLU A 64 -7.13 6.26 12.91
CA GLU A 64 -8.29 5.37 13.12
C GLU A 64 -9.01 5.02 11.81
N ALA A 65 -9.15 5.97 10.91
CA ALA A 65 -9.86 5.78 9.64
C ALA A 65 -9.03 4.96 8.64
N THR A 66 -7.72 5.24 8.56
CA THR A 66 -6.81 4.61 7.59
C THR A 66 -6.20 3.31 8.10
N GLY A 67 -6.07 3.12 9.41
CA GLY A 67 -5.47 1.94 10.05
C GLY A 67 -6.39 0.71 10.12
N ARG A 68 -7.38 0.55 9.26
CA ARG A 68 -8.37 -0.54 9.31
C ARG A 68 -7.93 -1.76 8.52
N PRO A 69 -7.46 -2.84 9.17
CA PRO A 69 -6.91 -4.02 8.50
C PRO A 69 -7.91 -4.70 7.53
N GLU A 70 -9.20 -4.58 7.78
CA GLU A 70 -10.25 -5.13 6.94
C GLU A 70 -10.26 -4.60 5.51
N GLN A 71 -9.60 -3.46 5.26
CA GLN A 71 -9.52 -2.87 3.94
C GLN A 71 -8.55 -3.61 3.01
N TRP A 72 -7.56 -4.32 3.57
CA TRP A 72 -6.55 -5.06 2.78
C TRP A 72 -6.48 -6.56 3.11
N VAL A 73 -7.52 -7.14 3.76
CA VAL A 73 -7.66 -8.58 3.88
C VAL A 73 -7.59 -9.24 2.50
N GLY A 74 -7.02 -10.41 2.39
CA GLY A 74 -6.89 -11.10 1.10
C GLY A 74 -5.84 -10.51 0.16
N LEU A 75 -5.07 -9.49 0.59
CA LEU A 75 -3.95 -8.91 -0.15
C LEU A 75 -2.62 -9.42 0.44
N LEU A 76 -1.77 -9.98 -0.41
CA LEU A 76 -0.41 -10.44 -0.08
C LEU A 76 0.61 -9.47 -0.67
N TYR A 77 1.30 -8.71 0.17
CA TYR A 77 2.39 -7.85 -0.28
C TYR A 77 3.58 -8.66 -0.80
N LEU A 78 4.07 -8.33 -1.98
CA LEU A 78 5.15 -9.04 -2.66
C LEU A 78 6.38 -8.19 -2.91
N CYS A 79 6.23 -6.89 -3.01
CA CYS A 79 7.29 -5.98 -3.38
C CYS A 79 7.16 -4.67 -2.60
N HIS A 80 8.30 -4.16 -2.14
CA HIS A 80 8.45 -2.82 -1.56
C HIS A 80 9.29 -1.97 -2.52
N LEU A 81 8.72 -0.86 -2.97
CA LEU A 81 9.32 0.00 -3.99
C LEU A 81 10.18 1.14 -3.41
N GLY A 82 10.19 1.27 -2.09
CA GLY A 82 10.76 2.39 -1.35
C GLY A 82 9.70 3.38 -0.91
N CYS A 83 10.03 4.25 0.07
CA CYS A 83 9.11 5.29 0.58
C CYS A 83 7.72 4.76 1.00
N ALA A 84 7.70 3.55 1.57
CA ALA A 84 6.48 2.82 1.96
C ALA A 84 5.50 2.46 0.82
N LEU A 85 5.85 2.70 -0.45
CA LEU A 85 5.08 2.23 -1.60
C LEU A 85 5.25 0.72 -1.78
N ARG A 86 4.17 0.01 -2.08
CA ARG A 86 4.17 -1.45 -2.16
C ARG A 86 3.32 -1.96 -3.31
N GLU A 87 3.59 -3.20 -3.69
CA GLU A 87 2.74 -3.95 -4.62
C GLU A 87 2.34 -5.28 -4.01
N GLY A 88 1.08 -5.63 -4.16
CA GLY A 88 0.50 -6.85 -3.60
C GLY A 88 -0.31 -7.64 -4.60
N LEU A 89 -0.46 -8.93 -4.30
CA LEU A 89 -1.29 -9.87 -5.02
C LEU A 89 -2.60 -10.09 -4.26
N VAL A 90 -3.72 -9.88 -4.89
CA VAL A 90 -5.00 -10.30 -4.35
C VAL A 90 -5.12 -11.82 -4.42
N VAL A 91 -5.18 -12.48 -3.27
CA VAL A 91 -5.24 -13.95 -3.17
C VAL A 91 -6.65 -14.49 -2.96
N SER A 92 -7.58 -13.63 -2.53
CA SER A 92 -8.98 -14.00 -2.26
C SER A 92 -9.94 -12.88 -2.70
N GLY A 93 -11.18 -13.21 -3.04
CA GLY A 93 -12.20 -12.25 -3.46
C GLY A 93 -12.35 -12.11 -4.97
N ARG A 94 -13.12 -11.09 -5.41
CA ARG A 94 -13.47 -10.88 -6.82
C ARG A 94 -12.28 -10.47 -7.70
N ALA A 95 -11.32 -9.79 -7.13
CA ALA A 95 -10.09 -9.34 -7.80
C ALA A 95 -8.95 -10.39 -7.71
N ARG A 96 -9.25 -11.64 -7.30
CA ARG A 96 -8.24 -12.68 -7.12
C ARG A 96 -7.36 -12.85 -8.34
N GLY A 97 -6.04 -12.89 -8.11
CA GLY A 97 -5.02 -13.04 -9.14
C GLY A 97 -4.53 -11.74 -9.75
N GLN A 98 -5.14 -10.60 -9.40
CA GLN A 98 -4.71 -9.27 -9.83
C GLN A 98 -3.61 -8.72 -8.92
N MET A 99 -2.73 -7.95 -9.51
CA MET A 99 -1.74 -7.15 -8.81
C MET A 99 -2.31 -5.76 -8.50
N TRP A 100 -2.01 -5.28 -7.31
CA TRP A 100 -2.43 -3.97 -6.83
C TRP A 100 -1.23 -3.18 -6.32
N ALA A 101 -1.24 -1.87 -6.55
CA ALA A 101 -0.34 -0.93 -5.90
C ALA A 101 -0.99 -0.40 -4.61
N ASP A 102 -0.17 -0.23 -3.59
CA ASP A 102 -0.45 0.52 -2.39
C ASP A 102 0.45 1.76 -2.40
N ASP A 103 -0.15 2.87 -2.80
CA ASP A 103 0.48 4.18 -2.92
C ASP A 103 -0.03 5.12 -1.80
N SER A 104 -0.57 4.54 -0.70
CA SER A 104 -1.16 5.31 0.41
C SER A 104 -0.17 6.23 1.11
N ALA A 105 1.12 5.88 1.12
CA ALA A 105 2.17 6.74 1.67
C ALA A 105 2.35 8.06 0.92
N ASP A 106 1.98 8.11 -0.36
CA ASP A 106 1.99 9.32 -1.20
C ASP A 106 0.60 9.98 -1.30
N GLY A 107 -0.39 9.43 -0.58
CA GLY A 107 -1.76 9.92 -0.58
C GLY A 107 -2.64 9.43 -1.75
N ASP A 108 -2.09 8.60 -2.65
CA ASP A 108 -2.81 8.12 -3.84
C ASP A 108 -3.68 6.86 -3.58
N GLY A 109 -3.52 6.23 -2.38
CA GLY A 109 -4.31 5.08 -1.96
C GLY A 109 -3.99 3.79 -2.70
N PHE A 110 -4.98 2.93 -2.85
CA PHE A 110 -4.85 1.61 -3.47
C PHE A 110 -5.46 1.59 -4.87
N ARG A 111 -4.78 0.95 -5.81
CA ARG A 111 -5.29 0.81 -7.18
C ARG A 111 -4.89 -0.51 -7.83
N PRO A 112 -5.75 -1.08 -8.71
CA PRO A 112 -5.34 -2.22 -9.52
C PRO A 112 -4.22 -1.81 -10.48
N LEU A 113 -3.19 -2.64 -10.59
CA LEU A 113 -2.21 -2.50 -11.65
C LEU A 113 -2.84 -2.97 -12.97
N VAL A 114 -2.57 -2.20 -14.02
CA VAL A 114 -3.10 -2.49 -15.36
C VAL A 114 -1.97 -2.76 -16.35
N ASP A 115 -2.32 -3.50 -17.37
CA ASP A 115 -1.46 -3.74 -18.51
C ASP A 115 -1.56 -2.62 -19.55
N ASP A 116 -0.74 -2.69 -20.59
CA ASP A 116 -0.68 -1.68 -21.66
C ASP A 116 -2.01 -1.53 -22.42
N ASP A 117 -2.85 -2.58 -22.39
CA ASP A 117 -4.19 -2.58 -22.98
C ASP A 117 -5.30 -2.16 -22.00
N GLY A 118 -4.93 -1.75 -20.78
CA GLY A 118 -5.87 -1.36 -19.72
C GLY A 118 -6.52 -2.53 -18.97
N SER A 119 -6.19 -3.77 -19.31
CA SER A 119 -6.69 -4.92 -18.55
C SER A 119 -5.98 -5.08 -17.22
N PRO A 120 -6.64 -5.65 -16.19
CA PRO A 120 -6.02 -5.93 -14.90
C PRO A 120 -4.76 -6.78 -15.04
N LEU A 121 -3.65 -6.34 -14.43
CA LEU A 121 -2.38 -7.04 -14.47
C LEU A 121 -2.40 -8.24 -13.54
N GLY A 122 -2.25 -9.45 -14.10
CA GLY A 122 -2.12 -10.67 -13.31
C GLY A 122 -0.67 -10.93 -12.85
N PHE A 123 -0.54 -11.72 -11.76
CA PHE A 123 0.76 -12.04 -11.15
C PHE A 123 1.82 -12.53 -12.15
N ALA A 124 1.49 -13.47 -13.03
CA ALA A 124 2.47 -14.04 -13.95
C ALA A 124 3.07 -13.02 -14.94
N ARG A 125 2.27 -12.03 -15.34
CA ARG A 125 2.72 -10.98 -16.26
C ARG A 125 3.50 -9.90 -15.51
N TRP A 126 3.03 -9.52 -14.31
CA TRP A 126 3.75 -8.65 -13.40
C TRP A 126 5.15 -9.21 -13.08
N TYR A 127 5.25 -10.49 -12.69
CA TYR A 127 6.52 -11.13 -12.36
C TYR A 127 7.51 -11.15 -13.53
N ARG A 128 7.03 -11.37 -14.76
CA ARG A 128 7.87 -11.30 -15.96
C ARG A 128 8.40 -9.88 -16.20
N ARG A 129 7.57 -8.85 -15.99
CA ARG A 129 8.02 -7.45 -16.08
C ARG A 129 9.08 -7.16 -15.04
N TRP A 130 8.80 -7.52 -13.80
CA TRP A 130 9.73 -7.35 -12.69
C TRP A 130 11.09 -8.04 -12.97
N LEU A 131 11.09 -9.29 -13.46
CA LEU A 131 12.32 -10.00 -13.88
C LEU A 131 13.04 -9.25 -15.01
N GLY A 132 12.35 -8.83 -16.04
CA GLY A 132 12.94 -8.09 -17.16
C GLY A 132 13.58 -6.78 -16.71
N ASP A 133 12.97 -6.05 -15.80
CA ASP A 133 13.51 -4.82 -15.22
C ASP A 133 14.76 -5.13 -14.35
N ALA A 134 14.72 -6.18 -13.54
CA ALA A 134 15.85 -6.60 -12.73
C ALA A 134 17.05 -7.02 -13.61
N GLU A 135 16.83 -7.78 -14.67
CA GLU A 135 17.86 -8.17 -15.65
C GLU A 135 18.44 -6.93 -16.36
N ALA A 136 17.59 -5.99 -16.77
CA ALA A 136 18.01 -4.76 -17.41
C ALA A 136 18.82 -3.85 -16.46
N GLN A 137 18.48 -3.83 -15.17
CA GLN A 137 19.26 -3.10 -14.15
C GLN A 137 20.63 -3.72 -13.93
N LEU A 138 20.72 -5.05 -13.85
CA LEU A 138 21.98 -5.76 -13.73
C LEU A 138 22.89 -5.51 -14.94
N ALA A 139 22.31 -5.51 -16.16
CA ALA A 139 23.07 -5.25 -17.39
C ALA A 139 23.61 -3.80 -17.46
N ARG A 140 22.95 -2.84 -16.82
CA ARG A 140 23.38 -1.42 -16.78
C ARG A 140 24.40 -1.12 -15.68
N GLY A 141 24.73 -2.10 -14.83
CA GLY A 141 25.59 -1.90 -13.67
C GLY A 141 24.85 -1.19 -12.54
N PHE A 142 24.82 -1.83 -11.40
CA PHE A 142 24.03 -1.45 -10.23
C PHE A 142 24.37 -0.02 -9.76
N THR A 143 23.60 0.97 -10.16
CA THR A 143 23.61 2.27 -9.49
C THR A 143 22.43 2.29 -8.53
N ARG A 144 22.73 1.94 -7.27
CA ARG A 144 21.78 2.09 -6.16
C ARG A 144 21.36 3.55 -6.09
N ARG A 145 20.11 3.87 -6.43
CA ARG A 145 19.50 5.12 -5.94
C ARG A 145 19.23 4.92 -4.46
N ALA A 146 20.10 5.51 -3.63
CA ALA A 146 19.77 5.72 -2.25
C ALA A 146 18.58 6.70 -2.22
N CYS A 147 17.51 6.37 -1.49
CA CYS A 147 16.54 7.36 -1.06
C CYS A 147 17.33 8.45 -0.34
N ALA A 148 17.21 9.69 -0.77
CA ALA A 148 17.73 10.83 -0.03
C ALA A 148 16.94 10.91 1.28
N GLU A 149 17.69 10.91 2.40
CA GLU A 149 17.18 11.22 3.73
C GLU A 149 16.64 12.65 3.75
#